data_065055d9e0695b0aa12f09b737fa72cb
#
_entry.id   065055d9e0695b0aa12f09b737fa72cb
#
_cell.length_a   1.000
_cell.length_b   1.000
_cell.length_c   1.000
_cell.angle_alpha   90.00
_cell.angle_beta   90.00
_cell.angle_gamma   90.00
#
_symmetry.space_group_name_H-M   'P 1'
#
loop_
_entity.id
_entity.type
_entity.pdbx_description
1 polymer ?
#
loop_
_entity_poly.entity_id
_entity_poly.type
_entity_poly.pdbx_seq_one_letter_code
_entity_poly.pdbx_strand_id
1 'polypeptide(L)'
;QERFASVVADPSGRATCDEFTVLVGAAAPSVAFVHAEWEDRKDEHERIGFDDFRIVTKKIEVRQTFVIVVTATVVAVFFNYMKVSTQLVAIFMPSDIINSVTYLSIDLDMVAYTPAHVTTLVFAAITLLIFTIGAPIGALCALIHFNRMERLDEPEIFTMFGFLYAGYKPKFYWWESMVLLRKVIATVIALAPIGLELQAICAAVLLIVFTGIQLVLRPFKNERHNMLDCAAMGSIALKQLCALAYHYVSMNTIDTLVSQQRFTFVSWVVILVVMSTSIALTFFFIGQFTEFKVEELNADRLMTVAAEQKAWRTGEEMELSTKE
;
A
#
# COMPACT_ATOMS: atom_id res chain seq x y z
N GLN A 1 19.03 29.73 18.20
CA GLN A 1 20.27 30.43 18.54
C GLN A 1 20.95 29.80 19.76
N GLU A 2 20.25 29.58 20.87
CA GLU A 2 20.79 28.94 22.09
C GLU A 2 21.37 27.54 21.81
N ARG A 3 20.64 26.70 21.05
CA ARG A 3 21.12 25.35 20.69
C ARG A 3 22.37 25.39 19.79
N PHE A 4 22.44 26.35 18.88
CA PHE A 4 23.64 26.53 18.06
C PHE A 4 24.85 26.92 18.93
N ALA A 5 24.68 27.91 19.78
CA ALA A 5 25.73 28.39 20.67
C ALA A 5 26.18 27.35 21.71
N SER A 6 25.33 26.39 22.06
CA SER A 6 25.68 25.32 23.02
C SER A 6 26.54 24.19 22.45
N VAL A 7 26.57 24.04 21.13
CA VAL A 7 27.27 22.94 20.44
C VAL A 7 28.54 23.44 19.77
N VAL A 8 28.54 24.69 19.26
CA VAL A 8 29.69 25.28 18.59
C VAL A 8 30.76 25.68 19.57
N ALA A 9 31.91 25.03 19.52
CA ALA A 9 33.03 25.26 20.43
C ALA A 9 33.92 26.45 20.00
N ASP A 10 33.78 26.95 18.77
CA ASP A 10 34.59 28.02 18.24
C ASP A 10 34.19 29.41 18.76
N PRO A 11 35.16 30.22 19.29
CA PRO A 11 34.91 31.59 19.71
C PRO A 11 34.33 32.50 18.62
N SER A 12 34.58 32.21 17.34
CA SER A 12 34.00 32.94 16.20
C SER A 12 32.53 32.66 15.95
N GLY A 13 31.92 31.69 16.65
CA GLY A 13 30.54 31.26 16.49
C GLY A 13 30.27 30.57 15.16
N ARG A 14 31.21 29.81 14.63
CA ARG A 14 31.09 29.05 13.38
C ARG A 14 31.22 27.56 13.64
N ALA A 15 30.31 26.77 13.05
CA ALA A 15 30.23 25.32 13.22
C ALA A 15 31.11 24.57 12.21
N THR A 16 31.76 23.50 12.67
CA THR A 16 32.41 22.48 11.84
C THR A 16 31.39 21.51 11.28
N CYS A 17 31.78 20.62 10.34
CA CYS A 17 30.89 19.62 9.75
C CYS A 17 30.27 18.69 10.81
N ASP A 18 31.05 18.24 11.77
CA ASP A 18 30.58 17.35 12.84
C ASP A 18 29.61 18.06 13.76
N GLU A 19 29.91 19.28 14.20
CA GLU A 19 29.01 20.10 14.99
C GLU A 19 27.71 20.42 14.23
N PHE A 20 27.82 20.70 12.93
CA PHE A 20 26.68 20.95 12.05
C PHE A 20 25.78 19.69 11.95
N THR A 21 26.35 18.50 11.79
CA THR A 21 25.65 17.24 11.74
C THR A 21 24.94 16.94 13.06
N VAL A 22 25.56 17.22 14.20
CA VAL A 22 24.96 17.11 15.53
C VAL A 22 23.79 18.09 15.72
N LEU A 23 23.94 19.33 15.25
CA LEU A 23 22.91 20.37 15.34
C LEU A 23 21.67 20.04 14.51
N VAL A 24 21.88 19.51 13.30
CA VAL A 24 20.79 19.08 12.41
C VAL A 24 20.16 17.79 12.93
N GLY A 25 20.96 16.89 13.50
CA GLY A 25 20.52 15.68 14.21
C GLY A 25 19.68 14.73 13.35
N ALA A 26 18.82 13.93 14.01
CA ALA A 26 17.93 12.96 13.37
C ALA A 26 16.84 13.60 12.47
N ALA A 27 16.76 14.92 12.44
CA ALA A 27 15.82 15.66 11.59
C ALA A 27 16.27 15.74 10.12
N ALA A 28 17.52 15.37 9.79
CA ALA A 28 17.99 15.46 8.42
C ALA A 28 17.38 14.38 7.52
N PRO A 29 16.88 14.74 6.33
CA PRO A 29 16.27 13.78 5.40
C PRO A 29 17.28 12.76 4.86
N SER A 30 18.53 13.15 4.64
CA SER A 30 19.67 12.25 4.37
C SER A 30 20.96 12.93 4.74
N VAL A 31 21.96 12.13 5.15
CA VAL A 31 23.32 12.61 5.44
C VAL A 31 23.94 13.26 4.20
N ALA A 32 23.70 12.69 3.02
CA ALA A 32 24.20 13.22 1.76
C ALA A 32 23.67 14.63 1.45
N PHE A 33 22.39 14.90 1.75
CA PHE A 33 21.80 16.22 1.56
C PHE A 33 22.42 17.27 2.52
N VAL A 34 22.59 16.89 3.78
CA VAL A 34 23.21 17.75 4.79
C VAL A 34 24.64 18.10 4.40
N HIS A 35 25.39 17.10 3.94
CA HIS A 35 26.75 17.25 3.50
C HIS A 35 26.86 18.15 2.26
N ALA A 36 25.99 17.99 1.27
CA ALA A 36 25.94 18.82 0.08
C ALA A 36 25.66 20.31 0.41
N GLU A 37 24.67 20.56 1.30
CA GLU A 37 24.34 21.92 1.72
C GLU A 37 25.48 22.55 2.58
N TRP A 38 26.22 21.74 3.32
CA TRP A 38 27.37 22.17 4.08
C TRP A 38 28.54 22.51 3.15
N GLU A 39 28.86 21.68 2.15
CA GLU A 39 29.90 21.93 1.14
C GLU A 39 29.66 23.22 0.36
N ASP A 40 28.40 23.52 0.01
CA ASP A 40 28.02 24.73 -0.73
C ASP A 40 28.22 26.03 0.07
N ARG A 41 28.28 25.94 1.41
CA ARG A 41 28.23 27.12 2.31
C ARG A 41 29.37 27.24 3.27
N LYS A 42 30.28 26.25 3.31
CA LYS A 42 31.49 26.34 4.15
C LYS A 42 32.43 27.45 3.70
N ASP A 43 33.07 28.09 4.64
CA ASP A 43 34.12 29.07 4.37
C ASP A 43 35.49 28.41 4.04
N GLU A 44 36.51 29.25 3.80
CA GLU A 44 37.88 28.77 3.54
C GLU A 44 38.46 27.92 4.71
N HIS A 45 37.88 28.01 5.89
CA HIS A 45 38.27 27.27 7.10
C HIS A 45 37.36 26.08 7.39
N GLU A 46 36.54 25.65 6.39
CA GLU A 46 35.58 24.54 6.52
C GLU A 46 34.58 24.74 7.66
N ARG A 47 33.99 25.94 7.79
CA ARG A 47 33.06 26.33 8.85
C ARG A 47 31.85 27.05 8.31
N ILE A 48 30.70 26.90 8.99
CA ILE A 48 29.43 27.55 8.65
C ILE A 48 28.98 28.49 9.77
N GLY A 49 28.55 29.68 9.40
CA GLY A 49 28.00 30.68 10.32
C GLY A 49 26.55 30.40 10.71
N PHE A 50 26.06 31.10 11.75
CA PHE A 50 24.70 30.94 12.24
C PHE A 50 23.62 31.26 11.19
N ASP A 51 23.82 32.26 10.35
CA ASP A 51 22.82 32.64 9.32
C ASP A 51 22.71 31.56 8.23
N ASP A 52 23.82 30.99 7.80
CA ASP A 52 23.84 29.87 6.86
C ASP A 52 23.24 28.63 7.47
N PHE A 53 23.53 28.31 8.74
CA PHE A 53 22.87 27.24 9.48
C PHE A 53 21.34 27.41 9.51
N ARG A 54 20.85 28.62 9.75
CA ARG A 54 19.42 28.94 9.75
C ARG A 54 18.78 28.69 8.38
N ILE A 55 19.46 29.06 7.28
CA ILE A 55 18.97 28.83 5.92
C ILE A 55 18.90 27.34 5.62
N VAL A 56 19.94 26.58 5.97
CA VAL A 56 19.98 25.13 5.77
C VAL A 56 18.89 24.43 6.59
N THR A 57 18.74 24.79 7.86
CA THR A 57 17.66 24.24 8.70
C THR A 57 16.29 24.47 8.09
N LYS A 58 16.02 25.67 7.58
CA LYS A 58 14.76 25.98 6.90
C LYS A 58 14.55 25.15 5.62
N LYS A 59 15.61 24.93 4.83
CA LYS A 59 15.54 24.05 3.65
C LYS A 59 15.22 22.60 4.04
N ILE A 60 15.84 22.11 5.13
CA ILE A 60 15.59 20.76 5.66
C ILE A 60 14.12 20.64 6.11
N GLU A 61 13.59 21.59 6.87
CA GLU A 61 12.19 21.60 7.30
C GLU A 61 11.21 21.58 6.12
N VAL A 62 11.45 22.40 5.08
CA VAL A 62 10.61 22.42 3.87
C VAL A 62 10.67 21.07 3.16
N ARG A 63 11.85 20.46 3.03
CA ARG A 63 12.03 19.16 2.39
C ARG A 63 11.34 18.04 3.18
N GLN A 64 11.46 18.02 4.49
CA GLN A 64 10.77 17.07 5.35
C GLN A 64 9.25 17.22 5.24
N THR A 65 8.75 18.46 5.28
CA THR A 65 7.31 18.72 5.09
C THR A 65 6.85 18.20 3.73
N PHE A 66 7.62 18.43 2.68
CA PHE A 66 7.31 17.90 1.35
C PHE A 66 7.25 16.35 1.34
N VAL A 67 8.24 15.67 1.93
CA VAL A 67 8.25 14.20 2.04
C VAL A 67 7.02 13.71 2.79
N ILE A 68 6.66 14.32 3.92
CA ILE A 68 5.47 13.95 4.72
C ILE A 68 4.18 14.14 3.89
N VAL A 69 4.04 15.27 3.21
CA VAL A 69 2.84 15.56 2.39
C VAL A 69 2.72 14.58 1.23
N VAL A 70 3.82 14.29 0.53
CA VAL A 70 3.82 13.30 -0.57
C VAL A 70 3.46 11.91 -0.03
N THR A 71 4.09 11.48 1.07
CA THR A 71 3.79 10.18 1.70
C THR A 71 2.31 10.09 2.07
N ALA A 72 1.77 11.09 2.77
CA ALA A 72 0.36 11.12 3.17
C ALA A 72 -0.56 11.07 1.95
N THR A 73 -0.22 11.80 0.87
CA THR A 73 -1.01 11.82 -0.37
C THR A 73 -0.99 10.45 -1.06
N VAL A 74 0.19 9.84 -1.21
CA VAL A 74 0.32 8.53 -1.86
C VAL A 74 -0.42 7.45 -1.07
N VAL A 75 -0.29 7.46 0.25
CA VAL A 75 -1.02 6.55 1.15
C VAL A 75 -2.54 6.77 1.04
N ALA A 76 -3.00 8.03 1.09
CA ALA A 76 -4.42 8.34 0.96
C ALA A 76 -5.00 7.90 -0.40
N VAL A 77 -4.29 8.13 -1.49
CA VAL A 77 -4.67 7.66 -2.84
C VAL A 77 -4.77 6.14 -2.85
N PHE A 78 -3.78 5.43 -2.33
CA PHE A 78 -3.74 3.97 -2.30
C PHE A 78 -4.90 3.36 -1.51
N PHE A 79 -5.17 3.86 -0.30
CA PHE A 79 -6.27 3.35 0.54
C PHE A 79 -7.66 3.63 -0.04
N ASN A 80 -7.85 4.79 -0.68
CA ASN A 80 -9.13 5.14 -1.29
C ASN A 80 -9.29 4.61 -2.73
N TYR A 81 -8.21 4.09 -3.33
CA TYR A 81 -8.16 3.68 -4.72
C TYR A 81 -9.31 2.79 -5.14
N MET A 82 -9.55 1.70 -4.40
CA MET A 82 -10.60 0.74 -4.74
C MET A 82 -12.00 1.35 -4.62
N LYS A 83 -12.26 2.11 -3.55
CA LYS A 83 -13.58 2.73 -3.33
C LYS A 83 -13.91 3.72 -4.44
N VAL A 84 -12.97 4.62 -4.74
CA VAL A 84 -13.15 5.63 -5.79
C VAL A 84 -13.29 4.97 -7.17
N SER A 85 -12.43 4.00 -7.50
CA SER A 85 -12.50 3.29 -8.77
C SER A 85 -13.83 2.56 -8.97
N THR A 86 -14.34 1.88 -7.93
CA THR A 86 -15.63 1.19 -7.98
C THR A 86 -16.77 2.17 -8.21
N GLN A 87 -16.80 3.31 -7.51
CA GLN A 87 -17.81 4.33 -7.68
C GLN A 87 -17.77 4.95 -9.09
N LEU A 88 -16.57 5.23 -9.60
CA LEU A 88 -16.41 5.77 -10.95
C LEU A 88 -16.88 4.79 -12.03
N VAL A 89 -16.56 3.50 -11.91
CA VAL A 89 -17.02 2.48 -12.88
C VAL A 89 -18.54 2.31 -12.79
N ALA A 90 -19.12 2.34 -11.59
CA ALA A 90 -20.56 2.16 -11.40
C ALA A 90 -21.40 3.28 -12.03
N ILE A 91 -20.86 4.50 -12.24
CA ILE A 91 -21.55 5.57 -12.98
C ILE A 91 -21.84 5.18 -14.45
N PHE A 92 -21.02 4.28 -15.03
CA PHE A 92 -21.22 3.79 -16.39
C PHE A 92 -22.21 2.63 -16.49
N MET A 93 -22.66 2.08 -15.35
CA MET A 93 -23.52 0.89 -15.31
C MET A 93 -24.98 1.28 -15.16
N PRO A 94 -25.81 1.11 -16.21
CA PRO A 94 -27.25 1.26 -16.08
C PRO A 94 -27.81 0.15 -15.19
N SER A 95 -28.89 0.43 -14.48
CA SER A 95 -29.68 -0.58 -13.79
C SER A 95 -30.65 -1.28 -14.78
N ASP A 96 -31.42 -2.24 -14.26
CA ASP A 96 -32.48 -2.88 -15.00
C ASP A 96 -33.54 -1.86 -15.48
N ILE A 97 -34.21 -2.20 -16.56
CA ILE A 97 -35.28 -1.35 -17.15
C ILE A 97 -36.52 -1.47 -16.29
N ILE A 98 -36.95 -0.37 -15.71
CA ILE A 98 -38.19 -0.28 -14.94
C ILE A 98 -39.18 0.60 -15.72
N ASN A 99 -40.36 0.07 -16.06
CA ASN A 99 -41.39 0.78 -16.84
C ASN A 99 -40.84 1.42 -18.15
N SER A 100 -39.99 0.70 -18.87
CA SER A 100 -39.36 1.16 -20.11
C SER A 100 -38.37 2.35 -19.93
N VAL A 101 -37.98 2.65 -18.70
CA VAL A 101 -36.98 3.67 -18.39
C VAL A 101 -35.77 3.01 -17.73
N THR A 102 -34.59 3.33 -18.19
CA THR A 102 -33.32 2.85 -17.62
C THR A 102 -32.82 3.86 -16.61
N TYR A 103 -32.59 3.40 -15.39
CA TYR A 103 -32.06 4.22 -14.31
C TYR A 103 -30.58 3.93 -14.07
N LEU A 104 -29.90 4.75 -13.27
CA LEU A 104 -28.54 4.51 -12.88
C LEU A 104 -28.47 3.51 -11.72
N SER A 105 -27.54 2.56 -11.80
CA SER A 105 -27.38 1.55 -10.74
C SER A 105 -26.97 2.16 -9.39
N ILE A 106 -26.26 3.29 -9.42
CA ILE A 106 -25.81 4.03 -8.24
C ILE A 106 -26.90 4.93 -7.65
N ASP A 107 -27.79 5.45 -8.51
CA ASP A 107 -28.83 6.40 -8.13
C ASP A 107 -30.07 6.14 -8.97
N LEU A 108 -31.07 5.53 -8.35
CA LEU A 108 -32.33 5.16 -9.00
C LEU A 108 -33.24 6.39 -9.27
N ASP A 109 -32.91 7.54 -8.75
CA ASP A 109 -33.65 8.79 -9.08
C ASP A 109 -33.13 9.42 -10.39
N MET A 110 -31.96 8.98 -10.87
CA MET A 110 -31.35 9.49 -12.10
C MET A 110 -31.62 8.58 -13.28
N VAL A 111 -32.31 9.11 -14.29
CA VAL A 111 -32.54 8.42 -15.57
C VAL A 111 -31.24 8.37 -16.36
N ALA A 112 -30.84 7.18 -16.79
CA ALA A 112 -29.66 6.97 -17.61
C ALA A 112 -29.78 7.67 -18.97
N TYR A 113 -28.64 8.09 -19.53
CA TYR A 113 -28.50 8.69 -20.86
C TYR A 113 -29.22 10.04 -21.07
N THR A 114 -29.67 10.70 -20.00
CA THR A 114 -30.11 12.11 -20.07
C THR A 114 -28.92 13.06 -20.28
N PRO A 115 -29.14 14.30 -20.77
CA PRO A 115 -28.05 15.28 -20.94
C PRO A 115 -27.24 15.52 -19.65
N ALA A 116 -27.90 15.52 -18.50
CA ALA A 116 -27.25 15.63 -17.19
C ALA A 116 -26.35 14.42 -16.90
N HIS A 117 -26.84 13.21 -17.15
CA HIS A 117 -26.05 12.00 -16.98
C HIS A 117 -24.86 11.93 -17.95
N VAL A 118 -25.04 12.32 -19.22
CA VAL A 118 -23.94 12.36 -20.21
C VAL A 118 -22.84 13.32 -19.76
N THR A 119 -23.18 14.47 -19.19
CA THR A 119 -22.18 15.39 -18.62
C THR A 119 -21.42 14.72 -17.48
N THR A 120 -22.12 14.05 -16.56
CA THR A 120 -21.49 13.28 -15.47
C THR A 120 -20.59 12.17 -15.99
N LEU A 121 -21.01 11.45 -17.04
CA LEU A 121 -20.18 10.40 -17.69
C LEU A 121 -18.86 10.94 -18.22
N VAL A 122 -18.85 12.14 -18.84
CA VAL A 122 -17.63 12.76 -19.36
C VAL A 122 -16.64 13.04 -18.21
N PHE A 123 -17.12 13.68 -17.13
CA PHE A 123 -16.28 13.93 -15.96
C PHE A 123 -15.81 12.64 -15.29
N ALA A 124 -16.70 11.65 -15.15
CA ALA A 124 -16.35 10.34 -14.61
C ALA A 124 -15.32 9.63 -15.47
N ALA A 125 -15.41 9.69 -16.81
CA ALA A 125 -14.44 9.10 -17.72
C ALA A 125 -13.05 9.72 -17.56
N ILE A 126 -12.96 11.05 -17.51
CA ILE A 126 -11.71 11.77 -17.32
C ILE A 126 -11.10 11.40 -15.95
N THR A 127 -11.90 11.41 -14.90
CA THR A 127 -11.45 11.06 -13.54
C THR A 127 -11.02 9.59 -13.46
N LEU A 128 -11.75 8.67 -14.09
CA LEU A 128 -11.42 7.25 -14.16
C LEU A 128 -10.09 7.04 -14.89
N LEU A 129 -9.87 7.72 -16.02
CA LEU A 129 -8.61 7.63 -16.75
C LEU A 129 -7.43 8.12 -15.90
N ILE A 130 -7.56 9.28 -15.28
CA ILE A 130 -6.48 9.90 -14.49
C ILE A 130 -6.25 9.13 -13.18
N PHE A 131 -7.30 8.81 -12.45
CA PHE A 131 -7.18 8.21 -11.13
C PHE A 131 -7.03 6.68 -11.20
N THR A 132 -7.96 5.98 -11.87
CA THR A 132 -8.00 4.51 -11.84
C THR A 132 -6.90 3.88 -12.69
N ILE A 133 -6.55 4.49 -13.82
CA ILE A 133 -5.47 4.02 -14.70
C ILE A 133 -4.17 4.77 -14.40
N GLY A 134 -4.25 6.08 -14.21
CA GLY A 134 -3.09 6.95 -14.02
C GLY A 134 -2.34 6.69 -12.71
N ALA A 135 -3.03 6.40 -11.60
CA ALA A 135 -2.36 6.17 -10.31
C ALA A 135 -1.46 4.91 -10.31
N PRO A 136 -1.91 3.71 -10.77
CA PRO A 136 -1.03 2.54 -10.88
C PRO A 136 0.13 2.74 -11.86
N ILE A 137 -0.14 3.35 -13.00
CA ILE A 137 0.90 3.63 -14.01
C ILE A 137 1.89 4.67 -13.46
N GLY A 138 1.42 5.73 -12.83
CA GLY A 138 2.27 6.75 -12.21
C GLY A 138 3.17 6.16 -11.13
N ALA A 139 2.61 5.33 -10.24
CA ALA A 139 3.37 4.60 -9.23
C ALA A 139 4.43 3.69 -9.87
N LEU A 140 4.06 2.93 -10.90
CA LEU A 140 4.98 2.08 -11.64
C LEU A 140 6.11 2.88 -12.30
N CYS A 141 5.78 3.97 -12.99
CA CYS A 141 6.76 4.84 -13.64
C CYS A 141 7.73 5.46 -12.62
N ALA A 142 7.22 5.92 -11.48
CA ALA A 142 8.04 6.45 -10.39
C ALA A 142 9.00 5.38 -9.85
N LEU A 143 8.50 4.17 -9.56
CA LEU A 143 9.34 3.06 -9.08
C LEU A 143 10.39 2.64 -10.09
N ILE A 144 10.04 2.55 -11.39
CA ILE A 144 11.01 2.25 -12.46
C ILE A 144 12.09 3.35 -12.55
N HIS A 145 11.68 4.61 -12.46
CA HIS A 145 12.60 5.74 -12.49
C HIS A 145 13.61 5.69 -11.34
N PHE A 146 13.13 5.54 -10.10
CA PHE A 146 14.00 5.45 -8.92
C PHE A 146 14.87 4.18 -8.92
N ASN A 147 14.34 3.05 -9.41
CA ASN A 147 15.12 1.81 -9.54
C ASN A 147 16.27 1.96 -10.55
N ARG A 148 16.03 2.64 -11.69
CA ARG A 148 17.08 2.92 -12.68
C ARG A 148 18.17 3.85 -12.17
N MET A 149 17.84 4.72 -11.21
CA MET A 149 18.79 5.62 -10.54
C MET A 149 19.47 4.98 -9.33
N GLU A 150 19.15 3.72 -9.01
CA GLU A 150 19.65 2.99 -7.83
C GLU A 150 19.35 3.72 -6.49
N ARG A 151 18.23 4.49 -6.46
CA ARG A 151 17.85 5.35 -5.33
C ARG A 151 16.71 4.78 -4.48
N LEU A 152 16.24 3.55 -4.73
CA LEU A 152 15.14 2.95 -3.97
C LEU A 152 15.46 2.77 -2.47
N ASP A 153 16.73 2.61 -2.13
CA ASP A 153 17.19 2.43 -0.76
C ASP A 153 17.43 3.77 -0.02
N GLU A 154 17.27 4.92 -0.71
CA GLU A 154 17.38 6.21 -0.07
C GLU A 154 16.27 6.42 0.96
N PRO A 155 16.55 6.93 2.18
CA PRO A 155 15.59 7.06 3.26
C PRO A 155 14.34 7.86 2.88
N GLU A 156 14.49 8.90 2.07
CA GLU A 156 13.38 9.73 1.62
C GLU A 156 12.44 8.98 0.68
N ILE A 157 13.00 8.30 -0.32
CA ILE A 157 12.23 7.53 -1.30
C ILE A 157 11.59 6.33 -0.62
N PHE A 158 12.30 5.70 0.32
CA PHE A 158 11.75 4.64 1.14
C PHE A 158 10.57 5.14 1.99
N THR A 159 10.66 6.34 2.57
CA THR A 159 9.56 6.93 3.34
C THR A 159 8.35 7.23 2.46
N MET A 160 8.56 7.76 1.24
CA MET A 160 7.48 8.13 0.32
C MET A 160 6.80 6.92 -0.33
N PHE A 161 7.55 5.93 -0.78
CA PHE A 161 7.08 4.85 -1.64
C PHE A 161 7.36 3.44 -1.08
N GLY A 162 8.06 3.31 0.05
CA GLY A 162 8.50 2.02 0.60
C GLY A 162 7.37 1.03 0.79
N PHE A 163 6.17 1.47 1.18
CA PHE A 163 5.01 0.60 1.35
C PHE A 163 4.56 -0.08 0.04
N LEU A 164 4.93 0.47 -1.14
CA LEU A 164 4.60 -0.12 -2.43
C LEU A 164 5.56 -1.26 -2.84
N TYR A 165 6.80 -1.26 -2.33
CA TYR A 165 7.81 -2.22 -2.80
C TYR A 165 8.59 -2.94 -1.70
N ALA A 166 8.64 -2.42 -0.46
CA ALA A 166 9.48 -2.97 0.61
C ALA A 166 9.15 -4.42 0.99
N GLY A 167 7.89 -4.84 0.82
CA GLY A 167 7.42 -6.20 1.08
C GLY A 167 7.83 -7.23 0.00
N TYR A 168 8.26 -6.77 -1.17
CA TYR A 168 8.57 -7.61 -2.32
C TYR A 168 10.07 -7.85 -2.50
N LYS A 169 10.43 -8.93 -3.22
CA LYS A 169 11.80 -9.19 -3.64
C LYS A 169 12.28 -8.08 -4.60
N PRO A 170 13.55 -7.69 -4.61
CA PRO A 170 14.04 -6.55 -5.41
C PRO A 170 13.67 -6.59 -6.89
N LYS A 171 13.62 -7.77 -7.51
CA LYS A 171 13.21 -7.94 -8.91
C LYS A 171 11.72 -7.72 -9.16
N PHE A 172 10.88 -7.72 -8.10
CA PHE A 172 9.43 -7.56 -8.15
C PHE A 172 8.96 -6.26 -7.51
N TYR A 173 9.78 -5.21 -7.46
CA TYR A 173 9.43 -3.89 -6.92
C TYR A 173 8.15 -3.29 -7.53
N TRP A 174 7.78 -3.70 -8.74
CA TRP A 174 6.60 -3.27 -9.50
C TRP A 174 5.33 -4.08 -9.17
N TRP A 175 5.41 -5.09 -8.31
CA TRP A 175 4.32 -6.06 -8.09
C TRP A 175 3.04 -5.43 -7.56
N GLU A 176 3.12 -4.40 -6.72
CA GLU A 176 1.92 -3.71 -6.21
C GLU A 176 1.08 -3.10 -7.33
N SER A 177 1.70 -2.60 -8.40
CA SER A 177 0.98 -2.10 -9.58
C SER A 177 0.18 -3.20 -10.29
N MET A 178 0.68 -4.44 -10.31
CA MET A 178 -0.06 -5.60 -10.83
C MET A 178 -1.23 -6.00 -9.92
N VAL A 179 -1.06 -5.87 -8.61
CA VAL A 179 -2.15 -6.09 -7.64
C VAL A 179 -3.27 -5.05 -7.84
N LEU A 180 -2.92 -3.79 -8.04
CA LEU A 180 -3.89 -2.74 -8.35
C LEU A 180 -4.60 -3.00 -9.69
N LEU A 181 -3.86 -3.35 -10.73
CA LEU A 181 -4.42 -3.68 -12.06
C LEU A 181 -5.43 -4.85 -11.96
N ARG A 182 -5.07 -5.93 -11.25
CA ARG A 182 -5.98 -7.06 -11.00
C ARG A 182 -7.30 -6.59 -10.36
N LYS A 183 -7.22 -5.71 -9.35
CA LYS A 183 -8.39 -5.18 -8.65
C LYS A 183 -9.30 -4.37 -9.59
N VAL A 184 -8.70 -3.55 -10.47
CA VAL A 184 -9.47 -2.79 -11.48
C VAL A 184 -10.17 -3.72 -12.46
N ILE A 185 -9.46 -4.71 -13.00
CA ILE A 185 -10.06 -5.67 -13.94
C ILE A 185 -11.21 -6.42 -13.25
N ALA A 186 -11.03 -6.87 -12.01
CA ALA A 186 -12.09 -7.52 -11.24
C ALA A 186 -13.32 -6.61 -11.03
N THR A 187 -13.09 -5.31 -10.76
CA THR A 187 -14.17 -4.32 -10.62
C THR A 187 -14.93 -4.12 -11.94
N VAL A 188 -14.20 -4.01 -13.05
CA VAL A 188 -14.82 -3.88 -14.39
C VAL A 188 -15.67 -5.11 -14.73
N ILE A 189 -15.16 -6.32 -14.46
CA ILE A 189 -15.91 -7.57 -14.67
C ILE A 189 -17.17 -7.58 -13.79
N ALA A 190 -17.05 -7.22 -12.50
CA ALA A 190 -18.18 -7.25 -11.56
C ALA A 190 -19.30 -6.27 -11.92
N LEU A 191 -18.96 -5.17 -12.60
CA LEU A 191 -19.93 -4.14 -12.98
C LEU A 191 -20.36 -4.24 -14.46
N ALA A 192 -19.73 -5.09 -15.27
CA ALA A 192 -20.05 -5.23 -16.68
C ALA A 192 -21.46 -5.81 -16.90
N PRO A 193 -22.26 -5.30 -17.83
CA PRO A 193 -23.63 -5.80 -18.11
C PRO A 193 -23.61 -7.07 -18.97
N ILE A 194 -22.88 -8.10 -18.54
CA ILE A 194 -22.65 -9.36 -19.29
C ILE A 194 -23.37 -10.56 -18.69
N GLY A 195 -24.28 -10.34 -17.76
CA GLY A 195 -24.99 -11.41 -17.05
C GLY A 195 -24.17 -12.03 -15.91
N LEU A 196 -24.86 -12.41 -14.85
CA LEU A 196 -24.24 -12.87 -13.59
C LEU A 196 -23.34 -14.10 -13.78
N GLU A 197 -23.74 -15.04 -14.67
CA GLU A 197 -22.98 -16.25 -14.92
C GLU A 197 -21.62 -15.93 -15.57
N LEU A 198 -21.63 -15.12 -16.61
CA LEU A 198 -20.40 -14.74 -17.32
C LEU A 198 -19.49 -13.87 -16.46
N GLN A 199 -20.07 -12.96 -15.64
CA GLN A 199 -19.30 -12.21 -14.63
C GLN A 199 -18.58 -13.14 -13.66
N ALA A 200 -19.28 -14.13 -13.10
CA ALA A 200 -18.72 -15.08 -12.16
C ALA A 200 -17.60 -15.93 -12.79
N ILE A 201 -17.80 -16.40 -14.03
CA ILE A 201 -16.79 -17.16 -14.79
C ILE A 201 -15.55 -16.29 -15.04
N CYS A 202 -15.72 -15.09 -15.59
CA CYS A 202 -14.61 -14.18 -15.86
C CYS A 202 -13.82 -13.81 -14.59
N ALA A 203 -14.53 -13.54 -13.48
CA ALA A 203 -13.89 -13.25 -12.20
C ALA A 203 -13.12 -14.47 -11.66
N ALA A 204 -13.70 -15.68 -11.74
CA ALA A 204 -13.02 -16.90 -11.32
C ALA A 204 -11.77 -17.17 -12.17
N VAL A 205 -11.85 -17.05 -13.49
CA VAL A 205 -10.71 -17.20 -14.41
C VAL A 205 -9.61 -16.20 -14.10
N LEU A 206 -9.96 -14.92 -13.91
CA LEU A 206 -9.01 -13.87 -13.52
C LEU A 206 -8.25 -14.26 -12.24
N LEU A 207 -8.98 -14.66 -11.20
CA LEU A 207 -8.37 -15.03 -9.93
C LEU A 207 -7.51 -16.29 -10.02
N ILE A 208 -7.92 -17.29 -10.77
CA ILE A 208 -7.13 -18.53 -11.02
C ILE A 208 -5.82 -18.19 -11.74
N VAL A 209 -5.88 -17.37 -12.80
CA VAL A 209 -4.70 -16.93 -13.54
C VAL A 209 -3.74 -16.18 -12.64
N PHE A 210 -4.21 -15.17 -11.88
CA PHE A 210 -3.35 -14.42 -10.96
C PHE A 210 -2.81 -15.28 -9.82
N THR A 211 -3.58 -16.24 -9.30
CA THR A 211 -3.08 -17.22 -8.31
C THR A 211 -1.98 -18.06 -8.89
N GLY A 212 -2.12 -18.54 -10.13
CA GLY A 212 -1.06 -19.29 -10.83
C GLY A 212 0.23 -18.47 -11.01
N ILE A 213 0.09 -17.21 -11.44
CA ILE A 213 1.23 -16.28 -11.58
C ILE A 213 1.90 -16.07 -10.21
N GLN A 214 1.12 -15.86 -9.15
CA GLN A 214 1.61 -15.68 -7.77
C GLN A 214 2.39 -16.91 -7.26
N LEU A 215 1.87 -18.11 -7.50
CA LEU A 215 2.50 -19.37 -7.10
C LEU A 215 3.86 -19.58 -7.78
N VAL A 216 3.96 -19.19 -9.06
CA VAL A 216 5.19 -19.35 -9.85
C VAL A 216 6.22 -18.28 -9.48
N LEU A 217 5.82 -17.03 -9.42
CA LEU A 217 6.74 -15.89 -9.24
C LEU A 217 7.15 -15.69 -7.77
N ARG A 218 6.27 -15.98 -6.83
CA ARG A 218 6.49 -15.79 -5.38
C ARG A 218 7.13 -14.45 -5.07
N PRO A 219 6.41 -13.32 -5.33
CA PRO A 219 7.00 -11.99 -5.31
C PRO A 219 7.35 -11.48 -3.92
N PHE A 220 6.64 -11.89 -2.87
CA PHE A 220 6.91 -11.45 -1.51
C PHE A 220 8.24 -11.99 -0.97
N LYS A 221 8.94 -11.17 -0.16
CA LYS A 221 10.14 -11.59 0.57
C LYS A 221 9.83 -12.74 1.53
N ASN A 222 8.70 -12.64 2.25
CA ASN A 222 8.24 -13.66 3.19
C ASN A 222 7.36 -14.68 2.46
N GLU A 223 7.73 -15.97 2.51
CA GLU A 223 6.98 -17.06 1.88
C GLU A 223 5.57 -17.22 2.48
N ARG A 224 5.37 -16.87 3.75
CA ARG A 224 4.03 -16.88 4.38
C ARG A 224 3.08 -15.91 3.72
N HIS A 225 3.55 -14.71 3.31
CA HIS A 225 2.74 -13.74 2.59
C HIS A 225 2.37 -14.25 1.18
N ASN A 226 3.27 -14.98 0.51
CA ASN A 226 2.95 -15.63 -0.77
C ASN A 226 1.82 -16.65 -0.60
N MET A 227 1.87 -17.50 0.44
CA MET A 227 0.82 -18.47 0.73
C MET A 227 -0.50 -17.80 1.12
N LEU A 228 -0.45 -16.72 1.93
CA LEU A 228 -1.64 -15.98 2.35
C LEU A 228 -2.37 -15.35 1.18
N ASP A 229 -1.66 -14.68 0.27
CA ASP A 229 -2.26 -14.05 -0.90
C ASP A 229 -2.85 -15.10 -1.86
N CYS A 230 -2.15 -16.23 -2.08
CA CYS A 230 -2.69 -17.35 -2.85
C CYS A 230 -3.94 -17.95 -2.21
N ALA A 231 -3.95 -18.16 -0.90
CA ALA A 231 -5.11 -18.69 -0.17
C ALA A 231 -6.30 -17.72 -0.22
N ALA A 232 -6.05 -16.41 -0.10
CA ALA A 232 -7.06 -15.38 -0.21
C ALA A 232 -7.69 -15.35 -1.62
N MET A 233 -6.87 -15.34 -2.68
CA MET A 233 -7.37 -15.38 -4.06
C MET A 233 -8.11 -16.68 -4.37
N GLY A 234 -7.57 -17.82 -3.95
CA GLY A 234 -8.20 -19.14 -4.12
C GLY A 234 -9.55 -19.23 -3.42
N SER A 235 -9.69 -18.67 -2.21
CA SER A 235 -10.95 -18.64 -1.48
C SER A 235 -12.00 -17.76 -2.18
N ILE A 236 -11.60 -16.64 -2.76
CA ILE A 236 -12.52 -15.77 -3.53
C ILE A 236 -12.94 -16.49 -4.83
N ALA A 237 -12.02 -17.14 -5.53
CA ALA A 237 -12.35 -17.94 -6.71
C ALA A 237 -13.35 -19.08 -6.37
N LEU A 238 -13.13 -19.78 -5.25
CA LEU A 238 -14.04 -20.82 -4.79
C LEU A 238 -15.44 -20.25 -4.49
N LYS A 239 -15.51 -19.07 -3.84
CA LYS A 239 -16.80 -18.39 -3.59
C LYS A 239 -17.54 -18.05 -4.88
N GLN A 240 -16.83 -17.61 -5.93
CA GLN A 240 -17.42 -17.34 -7.24
C GLN A 240 -17.97 -18.61 -7.90
N LEU A 241 -17.23 -19.71 -7.84
CA LEU A 241 -17.68 -21.00 -8.36
C LEU A 241 -18.90 -21.54 -7.58
N CYS A 242 -18.92 -21.37 -6.27
CA CYS A 242 -20.07 -21.72 -5.43
C CYS A 242 -21.30 -20.85 -5.77
N ALA A 243 -21.13 -19.55 -6.00
CA ALA A 243 -22.21 -18.66 -6.41
C ALA A 243 -22.78 -19.05 -7.78
N LEU A 244 -21.90 -19.43 -8.72
CA LEU A 244 -22.31 -19.93 -10.04
C LEU A 244 -23.10 -21.25 -9.93
N ALA A 245 -22.62 -22.21 -9.14
CA ALA A 245 -23.32 -23.47 -8.91
C ALA A 245 -24.72 -23.24 -8.26
N TYR A 246 -24.78 -22.33 -7.28
CA TYR A 246 -26.04 -21.92 -6.66
C TYR A 246 -26.99 -21.31 -7.68
N HIS A 247 -26.52 -20.40 -8.53
CA HIS A 247 -27.37 -19.79 -9.57
C HIS A 247 -27.90 -20.83 -10.56
N TYR A 248 -27.04 -21.75 -11.02
CA TYR A 248 -27.41 -22.81 -11.93
C TYR A 248 -28.49 -23.73 -11.32
N VAL A 249 -28.33 -24.12 -10.06
CA VAL A 249 -29.34 -24.96 -9.35
C VAL A 249 -30.64 -24.17 -9.17
N SER A 250 -30.58 -22.89 -8.81
CA SER A 250 -31.75 -22.02 -8.64
C SER A 250 -32.59 -21.93 -9.92
N MET A 251 -31.96 -21.74 -11.07
CA MET A 251 -32.64 -21.63 -12.36
C MET A 251 -33.32 -22.94 -12.82
N ASN A 252 -32.76 -24.10 -12.45
CA ASN A 252 -33.24 -25.39 -12.87
C ASN A 252 -34.24 -26.04 -11.89
N THR A 253 -34.62 -25.35 -10.79
CA THR A 253 -35.39 -25.95 -9.68
C THR A 253 -36.89 -25.58 -9.70
N ILE A 254 -37.48 -25.36 -10.86
CA ILE A 254 -38.76 -24.62 -10.94
C ILE A 254 -40.00 -25.37 -10.48
N ASP A 255 -40.15 -26.72 -10.47
CA ASP A 255 -41.47 -27.30 -10.34
C ASP A 255 -41.68 -28.58 -9.49
N THR A 256 -40.76 -29.03 -8.68
CA THR A 256 -41.03 -30.21 -7.81
C THR A 256 -40.52 -30.07 -6.36
N LEU A 257 -41.23 -30.67 -5.38
CA LEU A 257 -40.79 -30.72 -3.97
C LEU A 257 -39.37 -31.27 -3.79
N VAL A 258 -38.98 -32.22 -4.63
CA VAL A 258 -37.62 -32.80 -4.62
C VAL A 258 -36.58 -31.79 -5.07
N SER A 259 -36.91 -30.94 -6.01
CA SER A 259 -36.02 -29.88 -6.48
C SER A 259 -35.84 -28.78 -5.42
N GLN A 260 -36.90 -28.44 -4.69
CA GLN A 260 -36.83 -27.47 -3.59
C GLN A 260 -35.97 -27.98 -2.43
N GLN A 261 -35.99 -29.26 -2.10
CA GLN A 261 -35.08 -29.88 -1.12
C GLN A 261 -33.62 -29.82 -1.57
N ARG A 262 -33.35 -30.14 -2.86
CA ARG A 262 -31.99 -30.05 -3.43
C ARG A 262 -31.47 -28.60 -3.39
N PHE A 263 -32.30 -27.64 -3.75
CA PHE A 263 -31.95 -26.21 -3.68
C PHE A 263 -31.59 -25.80 -2.26
N THR A 264 -32.40 -26.15 -1.26
CA THR A 264 -32.12 -25.86 0.14
C THR A 264 -30.81 -26.50 0.61
N PHE A 265 -30.55 -27.76 0.23
CA PHE A 265 -29.28 -28.42 0.56
C PHE A 265 -28.07 -27.73 -0.05
N VAL A 266 -28.09 -27.39 -1.35
CA VAL A 266 -27.01 -26.68 -2.03
C VAL A 266 -26.80 -25.30 -1.40
N SER A 267 -27.86 -24.58 -1.04
CA SER A 267 -27.79 -23.30 -0.35
C SER A 267 -27.01 -23.40 0.97
N TRP A 268 -27.32 -24.40 1.80
CA TRP A 268 -26.61 -24.64 3.06
C TRP A 268 -25.16 -25.01 2.84
N VAL A 269 -24.83 -25.85 1.84
CA VAL A 269 -23.47 -26.19 1.49
C VAL A 269 -22.65 -24.95 1.07
N VAL A 270 -23.23 -24.11 0.20
CA VAL A 270 -22.59 -22.85 -0.22
C VAL A 270 -22.34 -21.93 0.97
N ILE A 271 -23.33 -21.73 1.83
CA ILE A 271 -23.19 -20.92 3.05
C ILE A 271 -22.06 -21.47 3.93
N LEU A 272 -22.03 -22.78 4.20
CA LEU A 272 -20.98 -23.41 4.99
C LEU A 272 -19.58 -23.21 4.39
N VAL A 273 -19.43 -23.39 3.08
CA VAL A 273 -18.15 -23.18 2.38
C VAL A 273 -17.71 -21.72 2.50
N VAL A 274 -18.63 -20.77 2.25
CA VAL A 274 -18.32 -19.32 2.34
C VAL A 274 -17.95 -18.92 3.76
N MET A 275 -18.70 -19.39 4.76
CA MET A 275 -18.43 -19.07 6.17
C MET A 275 -17.13 -19.71 6.65
N SER A 276 -16.92 -21.01 6.36
CA SER A 276 -15.70 -21.72 6.80
C SER A 276 -14.43 -21.14 6.19
N THR A 277 -14.44 -20.82 4.89
CA THR A 277 -13.28 -20.19 4.23
C THR A 277 -13.02 -18.79 4.76
N SER A 278 -14.05 -18.01 5.07
CA SER A 278 -13.90 -16.67 5.64
C SER A 278 -13.36 -16.73 7.06
N ILE A 279 -13.85 -17.64 7.89
CA ILE A 279 -13.37 -17.88 9.26
C ILE A 279 -11.92 -18.37 9.23
N ALA A 280 -11.59 -19.36 8.40
CA ALA A 280 -10.24 -19.89 8.27
C ALA A 280 -9.22 -18.81 7.87
N LEU A 281 -9.56 -17.96 6.89
CA LEU A 281 -8.71 -16.82 6.50
C LEU A 281 -8.55 -15.80 7.63
N THR A 282 -9.61 -15.51 8.38
CA THR A 282 -9.55 -14.59 9.53
C THR A 282 -8.61 -15.13 10.61
N PHE A 283 -8.74 -16.40 10.99
CA PHE A 283 -7.84 -17.02 11.97
C PHE A 283 -6.40 -17.10 11.46
N PHE A 284 -6.20 -17.44 10.19
CA PHE A 284 -4.87 -17.44 9.59
C PHE A 284 -4.24 -16.05 9.62
N PHE A 285 -5.01 -14.99 9.30
CA PHE A 285 -4.55 -13.61 9.35
C PHE A 285 -4.20 -13.16 10.78
N ILE A 286 -5.06 -13.50 11.76
CA ILE A 286 -4.79 -13.21 13.19
C ILE A 286 -3.51 -13.93 13.64
N GLY A 287 -3.33 -15.19 13.27
CA GLY A 287 -2.12 -15.96 13.59
C GLY A 287 -0.85 -15.30 13.03
N GLN A 288 -0.89 -14.85 11.77
CA GLN A 288 0.24 -14.14 11.17
C GLN A 288 0.54 -12.81 11.86
N PHE A 289 -0.51 -12.07 12.23
CA PHE A 289 -0.36 -10.80 12.93
C PHE A 289 0.23 -10.98 14.34
N THR A 290 -0.20 -12.01 15.07
CA THR A 290 0.35 -12.32 16.41
C THR A 290 1.79 -12.76 16.34
N GLU A 291 2.19 -13.59 15.37
CA GLU A 291 3.59 -13.98 15.16
C GLU A 291 4.46 -12.77 14.84
N PHE A 292 4.01 -11.87 13.93
CA PHE A 292 4.73 -10.64 13.60
C PHE A 292 4.95 -9.76 14.85
N LYS A 293 3.92 -9.58 15.67
CA LYS A 293 4.02 -8.83 16.94
C LYS A 293 5.00 -9.47 17.93
N VAL A 294 5.02 -10.80 18.04
CA VAL A 294 5.96 -11.52 18.88
C VAL A 294 7.40 -11.38 18.38
N GLU A 295 7.64 -11.45 17.06
CA GLU A 295 8.95 -11.23 16.47
C GLU A 295 9.44 -9.79 16.71
N GLU A 296 8.59 -8.78 16.54
CA GLU A 296 8.88 -7.37 16.83
C GLU A 296 9.28 -7.18 18.30
N LEU A 297 8.49 -7.69 19.23
CA LEU A 297 8.76 -7.62 20.68
C LEU A 297 10.06 -8.33 21.08
N ASN A 298 10.38 -9.46 20.44
CA ASN A 298 11.62 -10.17 20.68
C ASN A 298 12.84 -9.42 20.13
N ALA A 299 12.70 -8.77 18.96
CA ALA A 299 13.75 -7.93 18.39
C ALA A 299 14.04 -6.73 19.30
N ASP A 300 13.01 -6.04 19.80
CA ASP A 300 13.15 -4.94 20.75
C ASP A 300 13.82 -5.38 22.07
N ARG A 301 13.45 -6.53 22.62
CA ARG A 301 14.11 -7.11 23.78
C ARG A 301 15.59 -7.40 23.55
N LEU A 302 15.94 -7.98 22.39
CA LEU A 302 17.32 -8.27 22.03
C LEU A 302 18.15 -6.99 21.89
N MET A 303 17.57 -5.93 21.32
CA MET A 303 18.22 -4.61 21.21
C MET A 303 18.46 -4.01 22.58
N THR A 304 17.48 -4.09 23.49
CA THR A 304 17.58 -3.59 24.87
C THR A 304 18.68 -4.32 25.63
N VAL A 305 18.70 -5.66 25.57
CA VAL A 305 19.74 -6.48 26.23
C VAL A 305 21.13 -6.19 25.65
N ALA A 306 21.25 -6.02 24.32
CA ALA A 306 22.51 -5.67 23.69
C ALA A 306 23.01 -4.28 24.12
N ALA A 307 22.09 -3.31 24.26
CA ALA A 307 22.42 -1.97 24.75
C ALA A 307 22.89 -2.00 26.23
N GLU A 308 22.21 -2.78 27.08
CA GLU A 308 22.58 -2.99 28.48
C GLU A 308 23.97 -3.66 28.60
N GLN A 309 24.23 -4.69 27.82
CA GLN A 309 25.55 -5.36 27.78
C GLN A 309 26.66 -4.43 27.34
N LYS A 310 26.38 -3.56 26.33
CA LYS A 310 27.35 -2.55 25.86
C LYS A 310 27.64 -1.52 26.96
N ALA A 311 26.60 -1.02 27.64
CA ALA A 311 26.74 -0.06 28.74
C ALA A 311 27.54 -0.64 29.89
N TRP A 312 27.32 -1.93 30.23
CA TRP A 312 28.05 -2.65 31.29
C TRP A 312 29.55 -2.77 30.94
N ARG A 313 29.90 -3.19 29.69
CA ARG A 313 31.29 -3.27 29.23
C ARG A 313 31.99 -1.91 29.28
N THR A 314 31.31 -0.83 28.83
CA THR A 314 31.87 0.51 28.85
C THR A 314 32.08 1.02 30.28
N GLY A 315 31.21 0.66 31.22
CA GLY A 315 31.37 0.94 32.65
C GLY A 315 32.55 0.21 33.27
N GLU A 316 32.76 -1.06 32.91
CA GLU A 316 33.88 -1.88 33.38
C GLU A 316 35.23 -1.37 32.85
N GLU A 317 35.28 -0.92 31.57
CA GLU A 317 36.47 -0.29 30.98
C GLU A 317 36.80 1.06 31.66
N MET A 318 35.81 1.87 32.03
CA MET A 318 36.03 3.10 32.78
C MET A 318 36.54 2.85 34.22
N GLU A 319 36.00 1.84 34.91
CA GLU A 319 36.50 1.47 36.24
C GLU A 319 37.93 0.93 36.27
N LEU A 320 38.33 0.21 35.21
CA LEU A 320 39.71 -0.27 35.04
C LEU A 320 40.67 0.87 34.75
N SER A 321 40.28 1.84 33.89
CA SER A 321 41.07 3.03 33.54
C SER A 321 41.25 3.98 34.70
N THR A 322 40.40 3.97 35.72
CA THR A 322 40.55 4.82 36.93
C THR A 322 41.38 4.17 38.05
N LYS A 323 41.80 2.91 37.91
CA LYS A 323 42.63 2.17 38.84
C LYS A 323 44.09 2.04 38.44
N GLU A 324 44.47 2.49 37.25
CA GLU A 324 45.85 2.70 36.78
C GLU A 324 46.29 4.16 37.02
#